data_728899bb9b5dfacf96bbf85987735c74
#
_entry.id   728899bb9b5dfacf96bbf85987735c74
#
_cell.length_a   1.000
_cell.length_b   1.000
_cell.length_c   1.000
_cell.angle_alpha   90.00
_cell.angle_beta   90.00
_cell.angle_gamma   90.00
#
_symmetry.space_group_name_H-M   'P 1'
#
loop_
_entity.id
_entity.type
_entity.pdbx_description
1 polymer ?
#
loop_
_entity_poly.entity_id
_entity_poly.type
_entity_poly.pdbx_seq_one_letter_code
_entity_poly.pdbx_strand_id
1 'polypeptide(L)'
;AKLKANGTYDQIMERYLGDNAVKAEQPSFIGLLQQSAPALLTGVKNTLLVTVVAFAGALVLGIFFGLLKVARNRAVRAVASFYVWLFRGTPLLIWAFFFYFAVPQLFGVKLSVFAVGAIALALNAGAYITEIVRGAIQSVDPGQTEAARSLGCSAGLTMRSVVLPQAAKIATPSLINQLIIMVKDSSILLAIGFGELLYQAQQIYAANFRVSEVLFIVALFYLVTISLLTMLANWATRRFSE
;
A
#
# COMPACT_ATOMS: atom_id res chain seq x y z
N ALA A 1 10.73 17.67 -36.17
CA ALA A 1 11.52 16.72 -36.96
C ALA A 1 12.26 17.47 -38.10
N LYS A 2 11.60 18.31 -38.92
CA LYS A 2 12.26 19.02 -40.08
C LYS A 2 13.36 20.01 -39.67
N LEU A 3 13.21 20.69 -38.53
CA LEU A 3 14.21 21.68 -38.03
C LEU A 3 15.50 21.01 -37.51
N LYS A 4 15.40 19.77 -37.00
CA LYS A 4 16.60 18.98 -36.63
C LYS A 4 17.29 18.37 -37.85
N ALA A 5 16.52 17.99 -38.86
CA ALA A 5 17.05 17.34 -40.05
C ALA A 5 17.88 18.29 -40.96
N ASN A 6 17.62 19.59 -40.95
CA ASN A 6 18.31 20.59 -41.74
C ASN A 6 19.33 21.45 -40.95
N GLY A 7 19.66 21.07 -39.71
CA GLY A 7 20.63 21.75 -38.86
C GLY A 7 20.21 23.14 -38.31
N THR A 8 19.02 23.62 -38.66
CA THR A 8 18.53 24.94 -38.22
C THR A 8 18.29 24.96 -36.70
N TYR A 9 17.89 23.83 -36.12
CA TYR A 9 17.71 23.68 -34.67
C TYR A 9 19.03 23.92 -33.93
N ASP A 10 20.10 23.30 -34.40
CA ASP A 10 21.42 23.39 -33.76
C ASP A 10 21.98 24.81 -33.87
N GLN A 11 21.81 25.49 -35.01
CA GLN A 11 22.19 26.88 -35.19
C GLN A 11 21.43 27.86 -34.26
N ILE A 12 20.14 27.62 -34.04
CA ILE A 12 19.34 28.41 -33.11
C ILE A 12 19.81 28.18 -31.68
N MET A 13 20.05 26.95 -31.30
CA MET A 13 20.53 26.59 -29.97
C MET A 13 21.90 27.17 -29.67
N GLU A 14 22.82 27.09 -30.60
CA GLU A 14 24.15 27.67 -30.49
C GLU A 14 24.11 29.21 -30.36
N ARG A 15 23.21 29.86 -31.11
CA ARG A 15 23.05 31.31 -31.09
C ARG A 15 22.50 31.88 -29.79
N TYR A 16 21.57 31.16 -29.14
CA TYR A 16 20.85 31.65 -27.96
C TYR A 16 21.36 31.07 -26.63
N LEU A 17 22.00 29.90 -26.63
CA LEU A 17 22.40 29.18 -25.44
C LEU A 17 23.91 28.90 -25.36
N GLY A 18 24.67 29.25 -26.43
CA GLY A 18 26.12 29.05 -26.53
C GLY A 18 26.54 27.60 -26.73
N ASP A 19 27.84 27.38 -26.98
CA ASP A 19 28.44 26.06 -27.31
C ASP A 19 28.12 24.93 -26.31
N ASN A 20 27.81 25.27 -25.07
CA ASN A 20 27.53 24.27 -24.00
C ASN A 20 26.10 23.69 -24.03
N ALA A 21 25.16 24.32 -24.72
CA ALA A 21 23.77 23.88 -24.74
C ALA A 21 23.53 22.74 -25.74
N VAL A 22 24.35 22.66 -26.78
CA VAL A 22 24.23 21.61 -27.82
C VAL A 22 24.87 20.29 -27.39
N LYS A 23 25.71 20.28 -26.37
CA LYS A 23 26.49 19.12 -25.93
C LYS A 23 26.01 18.42 -24.68
N ALA A 24 24.84 18.77 -24.14
CA ALA A 24 24.25 17.98 -23.07
C ALA A 24 23.79 16.64 -23.66
N GLU A 25 24.74 15.70 -23.83
CA GLU A 25 24.41 14.33 -24.16
C GLU A 25 23.45 13.80 -23.09
N GLN A 26 22.24 13.46 -23.52
CA GLN A 26 21.29 12.82 -22.60
C GLN A 26 21.92 11.52 -22.11
N PRO A 27 21.95 11.29 -20.80
CA PRO A 27 22.57 10.07 -20.27
C PRO A 27 21.93 8.84 -20.91
N SER A 28 22.76 7.82 -21.17
CA SER A 28 22.25 6.53 -21.61
C SER A 28 21.20 5.98 -20.62
N PHE A 29 20.43 4.96 -20.97
CA PHE A 29 19.47 4.32 -20.05
C PHE A 29 20.13 3.90 -18.71
N ILE A 30 21.35 3.35 -18.78
CA ILE A 30 22.12 2.96 -17.59
C ILE A 30 22.53 4.21 -16.79
N GLY A 31 22.96 5.26 -17.45
CA GLY A 31 23.29 6.54 -16.80
C GLY A 31 22.07 7.15 -16.11
N LEU A 32 20.89 7.11 -16.74
CA LEU A 32 19.64 7.55 -16.13
C LEU A 32 19.30 6.72 -14.89
N LEU A 33 19.43 5.38 -14.97
CA LEU A 33 19.21 4.49 -13.84
C LEU A 33 20.14 4.83 -12.67
N GLN A 34 21.44 4.99 -12.93
CA GLN A 34 22.42 5.33 -11.89
C GLN A 34 22.14 6.67 -11.22
N GLN A 35 21.78 7.69 -12.00
CA GLN A 35 21.43 9.03 -11.49
C GLN A 35 20.13 9.01 -10.68
N SER A 36 19.15 8.20 -11.10
CA SER A 36 17.83 8.12 -10.47
C SER A 36 17.80 7.21 -9.24
N ALA A 37 18.70 6.22 -9.17
CA ALA A 37 18.68 5.18 -8.13
C ALA A 37 18.63 5.72 -6.69
N PRO A 38 19.40 6.75 -6.27
CA PRO A 38 19.32 7.24 -4.89
C PRO A 38 17.95 7.79 -4.51
N ALA A 39 17.32 8.54 -5.41
CA ALA A 39 15.98 9.08 -5.20
C ALA A 39 14.93 7.97 -5.18
N LEU A 40 15.01 7.02 -6.11
CA LEU A 40 14.10 5.88 -6.17
C LEU A 40 14.24 4.96 -4.95
N LEU A 41 15.44 4.71 -4.45
CA LEU A 41 15.67 3.95 -3.21
C LEU A 41 15.09 4.68 -1.99
N THR A 42 15.16 5.99 -1.94
CA THR A 42 14.48 6.79 -0.93
C THR A 42 12.96 6.62 -1.03
N GLY A 43 12.44 6.62 -2.25
CA GLY A 43 11.04 6.34 -2.53
C GLY A 43 10.62 4.94 -2.06
N VAL A 44 11.39 3.89 -2.35
CA VAL A 44 11.15 2.52 -1.86
C VAL A 44 11.11 2.49 -0.33
N LYS A 45 12.07 3.12 0.34
CA LYS A 45 12.10 3.21 1.80
C LYS A 45 10.82 3.84 2.36
N ASN A 46 10.38 4.96 1.78
CA ASN A 46 9.16 5.66 2.21
C ASN A 46 7.91 4.82 1.94
N THR A 47 7.81 4.17 0.78
CA THR A 47 6.76 3.22 0.43
C THR A 47 6.66 2.10 1.48
N LEU A 48 7.77 1.44 1.80
CA LEU A 48 7.81 0.36 2.78
C LEU A 48 7.47 0.86 4.18
N LEU A 49 8.00 2.01 4.59
CA LEU A 49 7.76 2.57 5.93
C LEU A 49 6.28 2.90 6.13
N VAL A 50 5.65 3.63 5.20
CA VAL A 50 4.23 3.97 5.32
C VAL A 50 3.36 2.72 5.27
N THR A 51 3.71 1.75 4.43
CA THR A 51 2.96 0.48 4.32
C THR A 51 3.03 -0.34 5.60
N VAL A 52 4.21 -0.49 6.21
CA VAL A 52 4.37 -1.26 7.47
C VAL A 52 3.58 -0.60 8.61
N VAL A 53 3.68 0.72 8.76
CA VAL A 53 2.94 1.45 9.80
C VAL A 53 1.44 1.36 9.56
N ALA A 54 0.98 1.56 8.32
CA ALA A 54 -0.42 1.45 7.95
C ALA A 54 -0.93 0.01 8.13
N PHE A 55 -0.15 -1.01 7.79
CA PHE A 55 -0.52 -2.42 7.93
C PHE A 55 -0.68 -2.81 9.40
N ALA A 56 0.19 -2.33 10.29
CA ALA A 56 0.01 -2.53 11.73
C ALA A 56 -1.32 -1.95 12.23
N GLY A 57 -1.66 -0.73 11.82
CA GLY A 57 -2.97 -0.14 12.11
C GLY A 57 -4.13 -0.90 11.49
N ALA A 58 -3.98 -1.33 10.24
CA ALA A 58 -4.97 -2.12 9.51
C ALA A 58 -5.24 -3.49 10.17
N LEU A 59 -4.19 -4.15 10.70
CA LEU A 59 -4.34 -5.39 11.45
C LEU A 59 -5.16 -5.18 12.73
N VAL A 60 -4.87 -4.14 13.50
CA VAL A 60 -5.63 -3.81 14.72
C VAL A 60 -7.11 -3.57 14.38
N LEU A 61 -7.39 -2.71 13.41
CA LEU A 61 -8.75 -2.40 12.97
C LEU A 61 -9.43 -3.63 12.37
N GLY A 62 -8.75 -4.36 11.51
CA GLY A 62 -9.30 -5.52 10.81
C GLY A 62 -9.65 -6.67 11.75
N ILE A 63 -8.79 -6.97 12.74
CA ILE A 63 -9.08 -7.97 13.77
C ILE A 63 -10.24 -7.50 14.63
N PHE A 64 -10.21 -6.27 15.12
CA PHE A 64 -11.28 -5.71 15.94
C PHE A 64 -12.64 -5.79 15.24
N PHE A 65 -12.77 -5.20 14.05
CA PHE A 65 -14.03 -5.22 13.31
C PHE A 65 -14.38 -6.62 12.76
N GLY A 66 -13.40 -7.46 12.47
CA GLY A 66 -13.60 -8.86 12.07
C GLY A 66 -14.27 -9.68 13.17
N LEU A 67 -13.82 -9.52 14.43
CA LEU A 67 -14.46 -10.13 15.60
C LEU A 67 -15.88 -9.57 15.83
N LEU A 68 -16.08 -8.26 15.67
CA LEU A 68 -17.42 -7.67 15.76
C LEU A 68 -18.36 -8.23 14.70
N LYS A 69 -17.87 -8.53 13.49
CA LYS A 69 -18.68 -9.08 12.40
C LYS A 69 -19.20 -10.50 12.64
N VAL A 70 -18.55 -11.28 13.50
CA VAL A 70 -19.01 -12.63 13.88
C VAL A 70 -19.79 -12.64 15.22
N ALA A 71 -19.97 -11.46 15.86
CA ALA A 71 -20.71 -11.34 17.10
C ALA A 71 -22.19 -11.74 16.94
N ARG A 72 -22.81 -12.30 18.00
CA ARG A 72 -24.25 -12.66 18.02
C ARG A 72 -25.18 -11.44 17.93
N ASN A 73 -24.75 -10.31 18.50
CA ASN A 73 -25.55 -9.08 18.55
C ASN A 73 -25.61 -8.41 17.17
N ARG A 74 -26.83 -8.20 16.66
CA ARG A 74 -27.08 -7.58 15.34
C ARG A 74 -26.57 -6.14 15.25
N ALA A 75 -26.71 -5.34 16.32
CA ALA A 75 -26.25 -3.96 16.36
C ALA A 75 -24.72 -3.87 16.26
N VAL A 76 -24.00 -4.77 16.98
CA VAL A 76 -22.53 -4.85 16.91
C VAL A 76 -22.06 -5.21 15.50
N ARG A 77 -22.74 -6.20 14.87
CA ARG A 77 -22.43 -6.56 13.47
C ARG A 77 -22.72 -5.41 12.51
N ALA A 78 -23.78 -4.63 12.73
CA ALA A 78 -24.14 -3.50 11.87
C ALA A 78 -23.06 -2.43 11.86
N VAL A 79 -22.45 -2.11 13.03
CA VAL A 79 -21.33 -1.15 13.13
C VAL A 79 -20.14 -1.62 12.28
N ALA A 80 -19.72 -2.88 12.43
CA ALA A 80 -18.62 -3.42 11.63
C ALA A 80 -18.97 -3.48 10.13
N SER A 81 -20.22 -3.77 9.80
CA SER A 81 -20.67 -3.79 8.40
C SER A 81 -20.69 -2.40 7.78
N PHE A 82 -21.07 -1.36 8.55
CA PHE A 82 -21.02 0.02 8.12
C PHE A 82 -19.58 0.47 7.83
N TYR A 83 -18.63 0.15 8.73
CA TYR A 83 -17.21 0.43 8.50
C TYR A 83 -16.71 -0.18 7.19
N VAL A 84 -16.97 -1.47 7.00
CA VAL A 84 -16.55 -2.19 5.78
C VAL A 84 -17.23 -1.62 4.53
N TRP A 85 -18.54 -1.36 4.59
CA TRP A 85 -19.28 -0.75 3.48
C TRP A 85 -18.71 0.62 3.10
N LEU A 86 -18.41 1.46 4.09
CA LEU A 86 -17.91 2.80 3.88
C LEU A 86 -16.52 2.78 3.19
N PHE A 87 -15.55 2.08 3.77
CA PHE A 87 -14.16 2.13 3.28
C PHE A 87 -13.91 1.27 2.04
N ARG A 88 -14.63 0.17 1.86
CA ARG A 88 -14.54 -0.63 0.63
C ARG A 88 -15.43 -0.11 -0.50
N GLY A 89 -16.46 0.66 -0.17
CA GLY A 89 -17.37 1.26 -1.14
C GLY A 89 -16.87 2.58 -1.71
N THR A 90 -15.78 3.13 -1.19
CA THR A 90 -15.23 4.43 -1.62
C THR A 90 -13.75 4.30 -2.02
N PRO A 91 -13.29 5.03 -3.04
CA PRO A 91 -11.88 5.02 -3.46
C PRO A 91 -10.94 5.50 -2.35
N LEU A 92 -9.80 4.82 -2.18
CA LEU A 92 -8.75 5.21 -1.24
C LEU A 92 -8.29 6.67 -1.43
N LEU A 93 -8.19 7.13 -2.68
CA LEU A 93 -7.81 8.50 -3.01
C LEU A 93 -8.71 9.55 -2.34
N ILE A 94 -10.03 9.28 -2.28
CA ILE A 94 -10.98 10.19 -1.63
C ILE A 94 -10.66 10.32 -0.13
N TRP A 95 -10.30 9.22 0.53
CA TRP A 95 -9.90 9.25 1.94
C TRP A 95 -8.59 9.97 2.17
N ALA A 96 -7.60 9.78 1.28
CA ALA A 96 -6.35 10.53 1.33
C ALA A 96 -6.61 12.05 1.23
N PHE A 97 -7.44 12.50 0.29
CA PHE A 97 -7.83 13.90 0.15
C PHE A 97 -8.67 14.41 1.34
N PHE A 98 -9.58 13.59 1.85
CA PHE A 98 -10.40 13.97 3.01
C PHE A 98 -9.51 14.26 4.24
N PHE A 99 -8.59 13.35 4.57
CA PHE A 99 -7.68 13.56 5.70
C PHE A 99 -6.67 14.68 5.47
N TYR A 100 -6.26 14.91 4.22
CA TYR A 100 -5.26 15.93 3.91
C TYR A 100 -5.85 17.34 3.82
N PHE A 101 -7.04 17.51 3.25
CA PHE A 101 -7.65 18.81 3.02
C PHE A 101 -8.82 19.11 3.97
N ALA A 102 -9.77 18.17 4.13
CA ALA A 102 -10.99 18.42 4.85
C ALA A 102 -10.80 18.40 6.39
N VAL A 103 -10.03 17.44 6.92
CA VAL A 103 -9.79 17.35 8.36
C VAL A 103 -9.11 18.60 8.92
N PRO A 104 -8.03 19.14 8.31
CA PRO A 104 -7.47 20.42 8.72
C PRO A 104 -8.46 21.58 8.69
N GLN A 105 -9.28 21.65 7.65
CA GLN A 105 -10.27 22.70 7.47
C GLN A 105 -11.39 22.64 8.52
N LEU A 106 -11.87 21.43 8.85
CA LEU A 106 -13.00 21.23 9.76
C LEU A 106 -12.59 21.31 11.25
N PHE A 107 -11.40 20.82 11.57
CA PHE A 107 -10.97 20.63 12.96
C PHE A 107 -9.75 21.46 13.36
N GLY A 108 -9.13 22.20 12.44
CA GLY A 108 -7.92 22.98 12.70
C GLY A 108 -6.65 22.14 12.96
N VAL A 109 -6.70 20.82 12.75
CA VAL A 109 -5.60 19.88 13.04
C VAL A 109 -4.75 19.66 11.80
N LYS A 110 -3.48 20.04 11.84
CA LYS A 110 -2.52 19.76 10.75
C LYS A 110 -1.87 18.40 10.97
N LEU A 111 -2.12 17.47 10.07
CA LEU A 111 -1.47 16.18 10.02
C LEU A 111 -0.28 16.21 9.04
N SER A 112 0.79 15.50 9.34
CA SER A 112 1.87 15.29 8.36
C SER A 112 1.37 14.43 7.20
N VAL A 113 1.93 14.62 6.02
CA VAL A 113 1.57 13.82 4.81
C VAL A 113 1.74 12.32 5.08
N PHE A 114 2.79 11.95 5.83
CA PHE A 114 3.00 10.56 6.27
C PHE A 114 1.85 10.05 7.14
N ALA A 115 1.41 10.83 8.14
CA ALA A 115 0.31 10.44 9.02
C ALA A 115 -1.01 10.30 8.24
N VAL A 116 -1.30 11.23 7.34
CA VAL A 116 -2.46 11.16 6.44
C VAL A 116 -2.43 9.88 5.62
N GLY A 117 -1.31 9.58 4.98
CA GLY A 117 -1.14 8.37 4.18
C GLY A 117 -1.30 7.10 5.00
N ALA A 118 -0.66 7.04 6.17
CA ALA A 118 -0.76 5.89 7.08
C ALA A 118 -2.20 5.66 7.55
N ILE A 119 -2.94 6.71 7.93
CA ILE A 119 -4.34 6.62 8.37
C ILE A 119 -5.25 6.17 7.23
N ALA A 120 -5.14 6.80 6.04
CA ALA A 120 -5.97 6.46 4.90
C ALA A 120 -5.78 4.99 4.46
N LEU A 121 -4.52 4.56 4.34
CA LEU A 121 -4.17 3.16 4.03
C LEU A 121 -4.66 2.21 5.13
N ALA A 122 -4.46 2.54 6.42
CA ALA A 122 -4.86 1.69 7.53
C ALA A 122 -6.37 1.49 7.60
N LEU A 123 -7.15 2.55 7.44
CA LEU A 123 -8.61 2.46 7.45
C LEU A 123 -9.14 1.69 6.25
N ASN A 124 -8.61 1.93 5.06
CA ASN A 124 -9.01 1.22 3.85
C ASN A 124 -8.65 -0.27 3.95
N ALA A 125 -7.38 -0.61 4.18
CA ALA A 125 -6.91 -1.98 4.27
C ALA A 125 -7.52 -2.72 5.46
N GLY A 126 -7.76 -2.05 6.58
CA GLY A 126 -8.45 -2.61 7.76
C GLY A 126 -9.84 -3.13 7.43
N ALA A 127 -10.57 -2.47 6.52
CA ALA A 127 -11.86 -2.94 6.05
C ALA A 127 -11.76 -4.25 5.22
N TYR A 128 -10.70 -4.39 4.42
CA TYR A 128 -10.41 -5.66 3.72
C TYR A 128 -9.98 -6.75 4.70
N ILE A 129 -9.10 -6.44 5.65
CA ILE A 129 -8.65 -7.37 6.69
C ILE A 129 -9.83 -7.82 7.59
N THR A 130 -10.80 -6.94 7.85
CA THR A 130 -12.05 -7.29 8.54
C THR A 130 -12.75 -8.47 7.87
N GLU A 131 -12.87 -8.46 6.54
CA GLU A 131 -13.49 -9.56 5.79
C GLU A 131 -12.59 -10.80 5.74
N ILE A 132 -11.28 -10.64 5.67
CA ILE A 132 -10.33 -11.76 5.75
C ILE A 132 -10.47 -12.47 7.09
N VAL A 133 -10.49 -11.74 8.19
CA VAL A 133 -10.65 -12.29 9.54
C VAL A 133 -12.01 -12.98 9.70
N ARG A 134 -13.10 -12.32 9.27
CA ARG A 134 -14.43 -12.91 9.29
C ARG A 134 -14.49 -14.22 8.49
N GLY A 135 -13.98 -14.20 7.26
CA GLY A 135 -13.94 -15.38 6.38
C GLY A 135 -13.13 -16.51 6.99
N ALA A 136 -11.96 -16.22 7.54
CA ALA A 136 -11.11 -17.20 8.19
C ALA A 136 -11.78 -17.85 9.41
N ILE A 137 -12.45 -17.06 10.27
CA ILE A 137 -13.21 -17.61 11.41
C ILE A 137 -14.34 -18.53 10.95
N GLN A 138 -15.05 -18.15 9.87
CA GLN A 138 -16.15 -18.93 9.32
C GLN A 138 -15.69 -20.18 8.55
N SER A 139 -14.43 -20.24 8.15
CA SER A 139 -13.83 -21.41 7.46
C SER A 139 -13.30 -22.47 8.42
N VAL A 140 -13.26 -22.22 9.73
CA VAL A 140 -12.94 -23.25 10.72
C VAL A 140 -14.10 -24.25 10.77
N ASP A 141 -13.78 -25.55 10.74
CA ASP A 141 -14.75 -26.62 10.75
C ASP A 141 -15.69 -26.49 11.98
N PRO A 142 -17.02 -26.42 11.78
CA PRO A 142 -18.02 -26.38 12.87
C PRO A 142 -17.87 -27.48 13.91
N GLY A 143 -17.42 -28.67 13.51
CA GLY A 143 -17.14 -29.78 14.40
C GLY A 143 -16.11 -29.47 15.48
N GLN A 144 -15.14 -28.58 15.21
CA GLN A 144 -14.18 -28.11 16.23
C GLN A 144 -14.88 -27.32 17.33
N THR A 145 -15.86 -26.50 16.96
CA THR A 145 -16.68 -25.76 17.93
C THR A 145 -17.60 -26.70 18.71
N GLU A 146 -18.24 -27.65 18.04
CA GLU A 146 -19.13 -28.62 18.65
C GLU A 146 -18.38 -29.50 19.64
N ALA A 147 -17.22 -30.04 19.26
CA ALA A 147 -16.39 -30.88 20.14
C ALA A 147 -15.95 -30.10 21.39
N ALA A 148 -15.44 -28.88 21.24
CA ALA A 148 -15.05 -28.07 22.39
C ALA A 148 -16.23 -27.76 23.32
N ARG A 149 -17.41 -27.47 22.75
CA ARG A 149 -18.64 -27.23 23.54
C ARG A 149 -19.13 -28.51 24.27
N SER A 150 -19.01 -29.67 23.66
CA SER A 150 -19.33 -30.95 24.27
C SER A 150 -18.43 -31.31 25.46
N LEU A 151 -17.16 -30.83 25.41
CA LEU A 151 -16.23 -30.94 26.54
C LEU A 151 -16.46 -29.86 27.63
N GLY A 152 -17.56 -29.10 27.57
CA GLY A 152 -17.93 -28.11 28.58
C GLY A 152 -17.26 -26.72 28.41
N CYS A 153 -16.51 -26.47 27.34
CA CYS A 153 -15.92 -25.17 27.09
C CYS A 153 -16.99 -24.08 26.90
N SER A 154 -16.82 -22.92 27.53
CA SER A 154 -17.68 -21.76 27.28
C SER A 154 -17.48 -21.26 25.83
N ALA A 155 -18.44 -20.51 25.28
CA ALA A 155 -18.33 -19.98 23.93
C ALA A 155 -17.09 -19.08 23.71
N GLY A 156 -16.74 -18.27 24.74
CA GLY A 156 -15.54 -17.41 24.70
C GLY A 156 -14.25 -18.24 24.72
N LEU A 157 -14.19 -19.28 25.56
CA LEU A 157 -13.04 -20.20 25.63
C LEU A 157 -12.87 -20.96 24.32
N THR A 158 -13.95 -21.48 23.76
CA THR A 158 -13.95 -22.15 22.44
C THR A 158 -13.41 -21.21 21.35
N MET A 159 -13.93 -19.97 21.30
CA MET A 159 -13.47 -18.98 20.33
C MET A 159 -11.96 -18.71 20.47
N ARG A 160 -11.50 -18.43 21.70
CA ARG A 160 -10.11 -18.03 21.95
C ARG A 160 -9.12 -19.19 21.77
N SER A 161 -9.46 -20.38 22.26
CA SER A 161 -8.49 -21.49 22.37
C SER A 161 -8.57 -22.47 21.21
N VAL A 162 -9.69 -22.53 20.47
CA VAL A 162 -9.89 -23.49 19.37
C VAL A 162 -10.04 -22.78 18.03
N VAL A 163 -10.96 -21.82 17.92
CA VAL A 163 -11.32 -21.22 16.65
C VAL A 163 -10.28 -20.19 16.20
N LEU A 164 -9.90 -19.22 17.05
CA LEU A 164 -8.99 -18.13 16.65
C LEU A 164 -7.60 -18.63 16.24
N PRO A 165 -6.95 -19.62 16.92
CA PRO A 165 -5.65 -20.12 16.46
C PRO A 165 -5.71 -20.76 15.07
N GLN A 166 -6.78 -21.49 14.76
CA GLN A 166 -6.99 -22.09 13.45
C GLN A 166 -7.30 -21.02 12.40
N ALA A 167 -8.21 -20.09 12.72
CA ALA A 167 -8.54 -18.95 11.85
C ALA A 167 -7.31 -18.09 11.51
N ALA A 168 -6.39 -17.87 12.46
CA ALA A 168 -5.16 -17.14 12.21
C ALA A 168 -4.30 -17.82 11.15
N LYS A 169 -4.15 -19.15 11.21
CA LYS A 169 -3.43 -19.91 10.18
C LYS A 169 -4.10 -19.78 8.80
N ILE A 170 -5.45 -19.88 8.74
CA ILE A 170 -6.23 -19.73 7.51
C ILE A 170 -6.12 -18.30 6.95
N ALA A 171 -6.11 -17.28 7.81
CA ALA A 171 -6.02 -15.86 7.39
C ALA A 171 -4.64 -15.47 6.84
N THR A 172 -3.57 -16.11 7.31
CA THR A 172 -2.18 -15.69 7.05
C THR A 172 -1.86 -15.45 5.57
N PRO A 173 -2.17 -16.35 4.62
CA PRO A 173 -1.88 -16.11 3.20
C PRO A 173 -2.60 -14.87 2.64
N SER A 174 -3.86 -14.66 3.04
CA SER A 174 -4.65 -13.50 2.62
C SER A 174 -4.13 -12.20 3.23
N LEU A 175 -3.65 -12.21 4.47
CA LEU A 175 -3.02 -11.06 5.12
C LEU A 175 -1.72 -10.66 4.43
N ILE A 176 -0.91 -11.63 4.04
CA ILE A 176 0.31 -11.39 3.26
C ILE A 176 -0.03 -10.75 1.91
N ASN A 177 -1.02 -11.30 1.20
CA ASN A 177 -1.47 -10.71 -0.05
C ASN A 177 -1.97 -9.28 0.14
N GLN A 178 -2.69 -8.99 1.23
CA GLN A 178 -3.14 -7.63 1.55
C GLN A 178 -1.97 -6.67 1.81
N LEU A 179 -0.91 -7.11 2.48
CA LEU A 179 0.32 -6.31 2.64
C LEU A 179 0.93 -5.94 1.29
N ILE A 180 1.03 -6.90 0.36
CA ILE A 180 1.56 -6.68 -0.99
C ILE A 180 0.68 -5.69 -1.78
N ILE A 181 -0.64 -5.79 -1.65
CA ILE A 181 -1.59 -4.84 -2.24
C ILE A 181 -1.33 -3.43 -1.72
N MET A 182 -1.14 -3.26 -0.40
CA MET A 182 -0.90 -1.97 0.23
C MET A 182 0.39 -1.30 -0.26
N VAL A 183 1.44 -2.06 -0.60
CA VAL A 183 2.67 -1.51 -1.22
C VAL A 183 2.34 -0.83 -2.54
N LYS A 184 1.45 -1.40 -3.35
CA LYS A 184 1.00 -0.79 -4.61
C LYS A 184 0.06 0.38 -4.38
N ASP A 185 -0.87 0.24 -3.43
CA ASP A 185 -1.85 1.27 -3.09
C ASP A 185 -1.19 2.53 -2.52
N SER A 186 0.01 2.41 -1.90
CA SER A 186 0.76 3.57 -1.42
C SER A 186 1.11 4.56 -2.53
N SER A 187 1.16 4.13 -3.79
CA SER A 187 1.39 5.00 -4.95
C SER A 187 0.31 6.09 -5.11
N ILE A 188 -0.89 5.86 -4.59
CA ILE A 188 -1.98 6.85 -4.59
C ILE A 188 -1.62 8.09 -3.75
N LEU A 189 -0.75 7.93 -2.76
CA LEU A 189 -0.31 9.03 -1.88
C LEU A 189 0.55 10.08 -2.59
N LEU A 190 1.03 9.80 -3.82
CA LEU A 190 1.56 10.79 -4.75
C LEU A 190 0.64 12.03 -4.85
N ALA A 191 -0.67 11.81 -4.89
CA ALA A 191 -1.66 12.86 -5.07
C ALA A 191 -1.72 13.88 -3.91
N ILE A 192 -1.19 13.53 -2.74
CA ILE A 192 -1.06 14.42 -1.58
C ILE A 192 0.40 14.86 -1.33
N GLY A 193 1.30 14.57 -2.28
CA GLY A 193 2.71 14.96 -2.21
C GLY A 193 3.56 14.07 -1.30
N PHE A 194 3.13 12.85 -0.99
CA PHE A 194 3.97 11.92 -0.22
C PHE A 194 5.11 11.37 -1.09
N GLY A 195 6.34 11.52 -0.61
CA GLY A 195 7.57 11.17 -1.33
C GLY A 195 7.85 9.66 -1.44
N GLU A 196 6.85 8.87 -1.85
CA GLU A 196 6.98 7.44 -2.13
C GLU A 196 7.61 7.19 -3.52
N LEU A 197 7.69 5.93 -3.95
CA LEU A 197 8.44 5.55 -5.14
C LEU A 197 7.93 6.23 -6.42
N LEU A 198 6.62 6.27 -6.66
CA LEU A 198 6.05 6.89 -7.85
C LEU A 198 6.17 8.42 -7.83
N TYR A 199 6.10 9.04 -6.65
CA TYR A 199 6.36 10.47 -6.48
C TYR A 199 7.80 10.83 -6.87
N GLN A 200 8.80 10.06 -6.40
CA GLN A 200 10.19 10.28 -6.79
C GLN A 200 10.38 10.17 -8.31
N ALA A 201 9.73 9.18 -8.91
CA ALA A 201 9.73 9.04 -10.37
C ALA A 201 9.14 10.26 -11.07
N GLN A 202 8.02 10.79 -10.55
CA GLN A 202 7.39 11.99 -11.09
C GLN A 202 8.34 13.18 -11.09
N GLN A 203 9.07 13.39 -9.99
CA GLN A 203 10.06 14.47 -9.91
C GLN A 203 11.18 14.29 -10.96
N ILE A 204 11.63 13.05 -11.17
CA ILE A 204 12.69 12.74 -12.14
C ILE A 204 12.22 13.01 -13.57
N TYR A 205 11.06 12.44 -13.99
CA TYR A 205 10.61 12.66 -15.37
C TYR A 205 10.09 14.06 -15.64
N ALA A 206 9.62 14.78 -14.62
CA ALA A 206 9.26 16.20 -14.76
C ALA A 206 10.50 17.07 -15.04
N ALA A 207 11.67 16.70 -14.50
CA ALA A 207 12.92 17.42 -14.71
C ALA A 207 13.61 17.08 -16.05
N ASN A 208 13.51 15.84 -16.52
CA ASN A 208 14.27 15.37 -17.70
C ASN A 208 13.42 15.04 -18.94
N PHE A 209 12.09 15.08 -18.82
CA PHE A 209 11.10 14.77 -19.87
C PHE A 209 11.18 13.33 -20.44
N ARG A 210 11.89 12.40 -19.75
CA ARG A 210 12.05 10.98 -20.16
C ARG A 210 11.03 10.09 -19.49
N VAL A 211 9.75 10.39 -19.67
CA VAL A 211 8.63 9.75 -18.96
C VAL A 211 8.65 8.22 -19.11
N SER A 212 8.75 7.73 -20.36
CA SER A 212 8.65 6.28 -20.65
C SER A 212 9.76 5.48 -19.97
N GLU A 213 10.99 5.98 -20.01
CA GLU A 213 12.14 5.28 -19.46
C GLU A 213 12.10 5.27 -17.92
N VAL A 214 11.75 6.41 -17.31
CA VAL A 214 11.63 6.51 -15.85
C VAL A 214 10.49 5.61 -15.34
N LEU A 215 9.35 5.60 -16.02
CA LEU A 215 8.24 4.71 -15.64
C LEU A 215 8.61 3.23 -15.77
N PHE A 216 9.39 2.86 -16.80
CA PHE A 216 9.90 1.50 -16.93
C PHE A 216 10.85 1.14 -15.78
N ILE A 217 11.78 2.03 -15.42
CA ILE A 217 12.68 1.85 -14.27
C ILE A 217 11.87 1.66 -12.97
N VAL A 218 10.86 2.51 -12.75
CA VAL A 218 9.99 2.41 -11.56
C VAL A 218 9.22 1.09 -11.51
N ALA A 219 8.71 0.64 -12.66
CA ALA A 219 8.04 -0.66 -12.75
C ALA A 219 8.98 -1.80 -12.31
N LEU A 220 10.26 -1.75 -12.70
CA LEU A 220 11.27 -2.69 -12.24
C LEU A 220 11.52 -2.60 -10.74
N PHE A 221 11.60 -1.38 -10.16
CA PHE A 221 11.74 -1.20 -8.72
C PHE A 221 10.56 -1.79 -7.94
N TYR A 222 9.30 -1.56 -8.40
CA TYR A 222 8.12 -2.20 -7.80
C TYR A 222 8.20 -3.72 -7.92
N LEU A 223 8.54 -4.24 -9.10
CA LEU A 223 8.63 -5.68 -9.34
C LEU A 223 9.65 -6.34 -8.39
N VAL A 224 10.84 -5.77 -8.26
CA VAL A 224 11.89 -6.27 -7.36
C VAL A 224 11.41 -6.18 -5.91
N THR A 225 10.88 -5.03 -5.48
CA THR A 225 10.43 -4.82 -4.10
C THR A 225 9.32 -5.80 -3.73
N ILE A 226 8.31 -5.97 -4.58
CA ILE A 226 7.20 -6.89 -4.36
C ILE A 226 7.67 -8.35 -4.37
N SER A 227 8.58 -8.72 -5.30
CA SER A 227 9.13 -10.08 -5.35
C SER A 227 9.90 -10.43 -4.07
N LEU A 228 10.74 -9.52 -3.59
CA LEU A 228 11.47 -9.70 -2.33
C LEU A 228 10.53 -9.83 -1.13
N LEU A 229 9.52 -8.98 -1.04
CA LEU A 229 8.50 -9.07 0.02
C LEU A 229 7.74 -10.39 -0.05
N THR A 230 7.36 -10.84 -1.25
CA THR A 230 6.65 -12.11 -1.45
C THR A 230 7.53 -13.30 -1.05
N MET A 231 8.82 -13.28 -1.40
CA MET A 231 9.76 -14.32 -1.00
C MET A 231 9.93 -14.38 0.52
N LEU A 232 10.11 -13.22 1.17
CA LEU A 232 10.23 -13.13 2.62
C LEU A 232 8.97 -13.62 3.34
N ALA A 233 7.81 -13.21 2.84
CA ALA A 233 6.52 -13.61 3.38
C ALA A 233 6.29 -15.12 3.25
N ASN A 234 6.58 -15.71 2.10
CA ASN A 234 6.46 -17.15 1.88
C ASN A 234 7.44 -17.95 2.75
N TRP A 235 8.66 -17.45 2.93
CA TRP A 235 9.62 -18.07 3.84
C TRP A 235 9.13 -18.04 5.29
N ALA A 236 8.64 -16.90 5.76
CA ALA A 236 8.06 -16.78 7.11
C ALA A 236 6.87 -17.72 7.30
N THR A 237 5.93 -17.77 6.33
CA THR A 237 4.74 -18.63 6.43
C THR A 237 5.08 -20.11 6.53
N ARG A 238 6.05 -20.59 5.75
CA ARG A 238 6.50 -22.00 5.81
C ARG A 238 7.00 -22.38 7.20
N ARG A 239 7.74 -21.48 7.84
CA ARG A 239 8.31 -21.73 9.17
C ARG A 239 7.28 -21.71 10.31
N PHE A 240 6.13 -21.06 10.11
CA PHE A 240 5.02 -21.04 11.09
C PHE A 240 3.94 -22.11 10.83
N SER A 241 4.03 -22.86 9.72
CA SER A 241 3.09 -23.94 9.38
C SER A 241 3.58 -25.31 9.88
N GLU A 242 4.87 -25.43 10.20
CA GLU A 242 5.49 -26.56 10.89
C GLU A 242 5.33 -26.40 12.42
#